data_de1edbdba8992f50d6605ba5e0d59e73
#
_entry.id   de1edbdba8992f50d6605ba5e0d59e73
#
_cell.length_a   1.000
_cell.length_b   1.000
_cell.length_c   1.000
_cell.angle_alpha   90.00
_cell.angle_beta   90.00
_cell.angle_gamma   90.00
#
_symmetry.space_group_name_H-M   'P 1'
#
loop_
_entity.id
_entity.type
_entity.pdbx_description
1 polymer ?
#
loop_
_entity_poly.entity_id
_entity_poly.type
_entity_poly.pdbx_seq_one_letter_code
_entity_poly.pdbx_strand_id
1 'polypeptide(L)'
;LVGSETLNLSGTGTIASKNVGSNKTVSLGTLALADDTGLAANYTLSGGTHQLTVNQRPLNATLSRQYDGTTTAAGSTLSSFDALQGGENLTMTGSGTAASANVANGIAMSNNGNLALVDGTGLASNYSLNSTVINITQRVLNSSGSKTYDANTNALAADITLSNLVSGETLNHSGTATIGSANAGSYTISNLTGITIADNAGLASNYTLTGGT
;
A
#
# COMPACT_ATOMS: atom_id res chain seq x y z
N LEU A 1 40.60 -10.36 24.56
CA LEU A 1 40.43 -10.76 25.95
C LEU A 1 41.21 -12.07 26.20
N VAL A 2 41.72 -12.27 27.38
CA VAL A 2 42.48 -13.46 27.73
C VAL A 2 41.51 -14.54 28.25
N GLY A 3 41.71 -15.79 27.75
CA GLY A 3 40.88 -16.92 28.18
C GLY A 3 39.38 -16.69 27.96
N SER A 4 38.56 -16.88 29.02
CA SER A 4 37.10 -16.68 29.01
C SER A 4 36.65 -15.37 29.68
N GLU A 5 37.57 -14.40 29.84
CA GLU A 5 37.24 -13.11 30.43
C GLU A 5 36.23 -12.36 29.56
N THR A 6 35.35 -11.62 30.19
CA THR A 6 34.40 -10.71 29.59
C THR A 6 34.55 -9.33 30.20
N LEU A 7 34.26 -8.28 29.42
CA LEU A 7 34.22 -6.89 29.87
C LEU A 7 32.91 -6.27 29.44
N ASN A 8 32.42 -5.33 30.23
CA ASN A 8 31.31 -4.47 29.85
C ASN A 8 31.80 -3.26 29.05
N LEU A 9 30.98 -2.80 28.13
CA LEU A 9 31.22 -1.59 27.36
C LEU A 9 30.09 -0.57 27.65
N SER A 10 30.46 0.66 27.97
CA SER A 10 29.56 1.76 28.25
C SER A 10 29.89 2.98 27.39
N GLY A 11 29.00 3.99 27.39
CA GLY A 11 29.21 5.22 26.64
C GLY A 11 28.72 5.12 25.17
N THR A 12 29.17 6.08 24.34
CA THR A 12 28.70 6.21 22.95
C THR A 12 29.87 6.44 22.00
N GLY A 13 29.93 5.62 20.97
CA GLY A 13 30.77 5.85 19.80
C GLY A 13 29.96 6.42 18.63
N THR A 14 30.61 6.91 17.62
CA THR A 14 29.96 7.47 16.41
C THR A 14 30.52 6.84 15.15
N ILE A 15 29.73 6.81 14.09
CA ILE A 15 30.12 6.42 12.74
C ILE A 15 29.95 7.61 11.79
N ALA A 16 30.78 7.71 10.77
CA ALA A 16 30.78 8.85 9.85
C ALA A 16 29.52 8.96 8.99
N SER A 17 28.77 7.86 8.81
CA SER A 17 27.55 7.85 7.99
C SER A 17 26.51 6.89 8.60
N LYS A 18 25.27 7.36 8.68
CA LYS A 18 24.10 6.59 9.13
C LYS A 18 23.65 5.50 8.13
N ASN A 19 24.09 5.60 6.86
CA ASN A 19 23.61 4.74 5.78
C ASN A 19 24.09 3.30 5.95
N VAL A 20 23.39 2.38 5.33
CA VAL A 20 23.75 0.95 5.25
C VAL A 20 25.18 0.75 4.78
N GLY A 21 25.89 -0.18 5.38
CA GLY A 21 27.24 -0.54 5.01
C GLY A 21 27.96 -1.35 6.08
N SER A 22 28.91 -2.16 5.65
CA SER A 22 29.71 -3.02 6.50
C SER A 22 31.02 -2.32 6.88
N ASN A 23 31.65 -2.78 7.96
CA ASN A 23 32.97 -2.39 8.42
C ASN A 23 33.16 -0.87 8.58
N LYS A 24 32.09 -0.16 8.99
CA LYS A 24 32.16 1.27 9.24
C LYS A 24 33.02 1.53 10.47
N THR A 25 34.07 2.34 10.31
CA THR A 25 34.91 2.71 11.43
C THR A 25 34.12 3.46 12.50
N VAL A 26 34.26 3.05 13.74
CA VAL A 26 33.66 3.69 14.91
C VAL A 26 34.70 4.62 15.54
N SER A 27 34.37 5.89 15.66
CA SER A 27 35.07 6.83 16.53
C SER A 27 34.63 6.58 17.96
N LEU A 28 35.58 6.35 18.87
CA LEU A 28 35.28 5.84 20.21
C LEU A 28 34.42 6.78 21.07
N GLY A 29 34.58 8.11 20.89
CA GLY A 29 33.77 9.09 21.66
C GLY A 29 33.98 8.90 23.17
N THR A 30 32.86 8.56 23.88
CA THR A 30 32.84 8.29 25.31
C THR A 30 32.84 6.80 25.64
N LEU A 31 33.03 5.90 24.65
CA LEU A 31 33.11 4.47 24.90
C LEU A 31 34.22 4.16 25.88
N ALA A 32 33.88 3.43 26.95
CA ALA A 32 34.76 3.03 28.03
C ALA A 32 34.50 1.58 28.44
N LEU A 33 35.60 0.88 28.75
CA LEU A 33 35.55 -0.48 29.34
C LEU A 33 35.18 -0.38 30.81
N ALA A 34 34.43 -1.37 31.28
CA ALA A 34 34.14 -1.61 32.69
C ALA A 34 34.36 -3.10 33.01
N ASP A 35 34.63 -3.36 34.25
CA ASP A 35 34.89 -4.74 34.75
C ASP A 35 33.66 -5.63 34.56
N ASP A 36 33.96 -6.91 34.31
CA ASP A 36 33.00 -8.02 34.40
C ASP A 36 33.74 -9.22 35.01
N THR A 37 33.97 -10.31 34.28
CA THR A 37 34.85 -11.40 34.77
C THR A 37 36.33 -11.04 34.62
N GLY A 38 36.68 -10.12 33.72
CA GLY A 38 37.98 -9.51 33.53
C GLY A 38 38.08 -8.11 34.11
N LEU A 39 39.32 -7.64 34.39
CA LEU A 39 39.59 -6.29 34.89
C LEU A 39 39.79 -5.34 33.69
N ALA A 40 38.98 -4.31 33.56
CA ALA A 40 39.07 -3.31 32.48
C ALA A 40 40.43 -2.61 32.44
N ALA A 41 41.08 -2.45 33.58
CA ALA A 41 42.41 -1.82 33.67
C ALA A 41 43.52 -2.60 32.94
N ASN A 42 43.31 -3.88 32.60
CA ASN A 42 44.25 -4.68 31.83
C ASN A 42 44.10 -4.51 30.32
N TYR A 43 43.14 -3.73 29.87
CA TYR A 43 42.76 -3.58 28.46
C TYR A 43 42.61 -2.13 28.03
N THR A 44 42.77 -1.87 26.74
CA THR A 44 42.54 -0.57 26.14
C THR A 44 41.77 -0.71 24.83
N LEU A 45 40.90 0.27 24.52
CA LEU A 45 40.26 0.43 23.22
C LEU A 45 41.20 1.14 22.23
N SER A 46 42.21 1.89 22.70
CA SER A 46 43.14 2.63 21.85
C SER A 46 43.98 1.68 20.99
N GLY A 47 44.08 1.98 19.69
CA GLY A 47 44.88 1.18 18.73
C GLY A 47 44.22 -0.09 18.21
N GLY A 48 43.00 -0.41 18.67
CA GLY A 48 42.21 -1.53 18.15
C GLY A 48 41.44 -1.20 16.87
N THR A 49 40.89 -2.22 16.24
CA THR A 49 39.93 -2.04 15.11
C THR A 49 38.51 -2.03 15.65
N HIS A 50 37.81 -0.90 15.44
CA HIS A 50 36.44 -0.71 15.88
C HIS A 50 35.54 -0.51 14.67
N GLN A 51 34.67 -1.48 14.43
CA GLN A 51 33.81 -1.49 13.24
C GLN A 51 32.38 -1.83 13.60
N LEU A 52 31.44 -1.24 12.84
CA LEU A 52 30.00 -1.49 12.95
C LEU A 52 29.42 -1.78 11.56
N THR A 53 28.50 -2.70 11.47
CA THR A 53 27.67 -2.91 10.29
C THR A 53 26.30 -2.28 10.53
N VAL A 54 25.86 -1.43 9.58
CA VAL A 54 24.49 -0.91 9.54
C VAL A 54 23.75 -1.74 8.49
N ASN A 55 22.75 -2.47 8.91
CA ASN A 55 21.94 -3.34 8.05
C ASN A 55 20.74 -2.56 7.47
N GLN A 56 20.22 -3.04 6.34
CA GLN A 56 18.98 -2.53 5.76
C GLN A 56 17.81 -2.71 6.73
N ARG A 57 16.93 -1.71 6.75
CA ARG A 57 15.66 -1.78 7.48
C ARG A 57 14.58 -2.40 6.60
N PRO A 58 13.92 -3.49 7.03
CA PRO A 58 12.82 -4.06 6.27
C PRO A 58 11.60 -3.12 6.31
N LEU A 59 10.93 -2.96 5.15
CA LEU A 59 9.68 -2.24 4.96
C LEU A 59 8.61 -3.16 4.40
N ASN A 60 7.37 -2.92 4.79
CA ASN A 60 6.20 -3.46 4.12
C ASN A 60 5.52 -2.33 3.33
N ALA A 61 5.12 -2.62 2.10
CA ALA A 61 4.46 -1.67 1.22
C ALA A 61 2.97 -2.00 1.08
N THR A 62 2.14 -0.97 1.07
CA THR A 62 0.72 -1.08 0.72
C THR A 62 0.48 -0.30 -0.56
N LEU A 63 0.00 -0.98 -1.58
CA LEU A 63 -0.49 -0.40 -2.83
C LEU A 63 -2.01 -0.20 -2.74
N SER A 64 -2.57 0.69 -3.55
CA SER A 64 -4.02 0.89 -3.60
C SER A 64 -4.47 1.30 -4.99
N ARG A 65 -5.54 0.69 -5.48
CA ARG A 65 -6.18 1.06 -6.75
C ARG A 65 -7.67 0.72 -6.75
N GLN A 66 -8.38 1.30 -7.67
CA GLN A 66 -9.76 0.89 -7.99
C GLN A 66 -9.76 -0.40 -8.82
N TYR A 67 -10.81 -1.20 -8.71
CA TYR A 67 -11.00 -2.41 -9.49
C TYR A 67 -10.92 -2.14 -10.99
N ASP A 68 -10.09 -2.92 -11.68
CA ASP A 68 -9.85 -2.85 -13.13
C ASP A 68 -9.87 -4.21 -13.83
N GLY A 69 -10.25 -5.27 -13.11
CA GLY A 69 -10.32 -6.65 -13.61
C GLY A 69 -8.96 -7.36 -13.73
N THR A 70 -7.85 -6.72 -13.37
CA THR A 70 -6.51 -7.29 -13.51
C THR A 70 -5.90 -7.67 -12.16
N THR A 71 -4.88 -8.53 -12.19
CA THR A 71 -4.03 -8.82 -11.03
C THR A 71 -2.77 -7.96 -10.99
N THR A 72 -2.55 -7.08 -11.96
CA THR A 72 -1.38 -6.21 -12.00
C THR A 72 -1.37 -5.22 -10.84
N ALA A 73 -0.28 -5.19 -10.09
CA ALA A 73 -0.05 -4.27 -8.98
C ALA A 73 1.14 -3.36 -9.34
N ALA A 74 0.86 -2.14 -9.78
CA ALA A 74 1.88 -1.18 -10.19
C ALA A 74 2.48 -0.46 -8.98
N GLY A 75 3.82 -0.32 -8.93
CA GLY A 75 4.52 0.43 -7.88
C GLY A 75 4.06 1.90 -7.78
N SER A 76 3.63 2.49 -8.90
CA SER A 76 3.06 3.85 -8.93
C SER A 76 1.75 4.00 -8.14
N THR A 77 1.10 2.91 -7.75
CA THR A 77 -0.09 2.90 -6.88
C THR A 77 0.25 2.79 -5.40
N LEU A 78 1.51 3.03 -5.02
CA LEU A 78 1.95 3.04 -3.63
C LEU A 78 1.08 4.00 -2.80
N SER A 79 0.49 3.47 -1.74
CA SER A 79 -0.30 4.21 -0.75
C SER A 79 0.54 4.55 0.49
N SER A 80 1.29 3.58 0.99
CA SER A 80 2.11 3.78 2.18
C SER A 80 3.23 2.74 2.30
N PHE A 81 4.25 3.11 3.07
CA PHE A 81 5.16 2.18 3.73
C PHE A 81 4.92 2.22 5.23
N ASP A 82 5.12 1.08 5.89
CA ASP A 82 5.36 1.08 7.35
C ASP A 82 6.84 1.41 7.65
N ALA A 83 7.15 1.76 8.86
CA ALA A 83 8.51 1.74 9.41
C ALA A 83 9.59 2.62 8.70
N LEU A 84 9.24 3.61 7.86
CA LEU A 84 10.21 4.62 7.42
C LEU A 84 10.73 5.42 8.62
N GLN A 85 12.01 5.81 8.56
CA GLN A 85 12.69 6.52 9.67
C GLN A 85 12.70 8.03 9.47
N GLY A 86 12.56 8.78 10.59
CA GLY A 86 12.88 10.19 10.66
C GLY A 86 12.12 11.11 9.69
N GLY A 87 10.93 10.73 9.25
CA GLY A 87 10.17 11.51 8.26
C GLY A 87 10.71 11.36 6.83
N GLU A 88 11.58 10.38 6.57
CA GLU A 88 12.02 10.04 5.21
C GLU A 88 10.81 9.56 4.39
N ASN A 89 10.86 9.79 3.08
CA ASN A 89 9.95 9.19 2.12
C ASN A 89 10.72 8.42 1.05
N LEU A 90 10.06 7.44 0.46
CA LEU A 90 10.50 6.68 -0.70
C LEU A 90 9.34 6.60 -1.69
N THR A 91 9.66 6.30 -2.94
CA THR A 91 8.68 5.93 -3.96
C THR A 91 8.91 4.48 -4.40
N MET A 92 8.02 3.96 -5.24
CA MET A 92 8.13 2.61 -5.78
C MET A 92 7.91 2.63 -7.28
N THR A 93 8.66 1.79 -8.00
CA THR A 93 8.51 1.56 -9.44
C THR A 93 8.27 0.09 -9.73
N GLY A 94 8.06 -0.21 -11.02
CA GLY A 94 7.84 -1.58 -11.47
C GLY A 94 6.42 -2.07 -11.24
N SER A 95 6.22 -3.36 -11.36
CA SER A 95 4.94 -4.01 -11.15
C SER A 95 5.11 -5.44 -10.65
N GLY A 96 4.13 -5.88 -9.88
CA GLY A 96 3.99 -7.24 -9.42
C GLY A 96 2.61 -7.80 -9.78
N THR A 97 2.30 -8.99 -9.29
CA THR A 97 1.02 -9.68 -9.50
C THR A 97 0.37 -9.95 -8.14
N ALA A 98 -0.84 -9.46 -7.94
CA ALA A 98 -1.66 -9.75 -6.78
C ALA A 98 -2.25 -11.17 -6.85
N ALA A 99 -2.53 -11.77 -5.70
CA ALA A 99 -3.15 -13.09 -5.62
C ALA A 99 -4.62 -13.09 -6.10
N SER A 100 -5.26 -11.93 -6.15
CA SER A 100 -6.63 -11.75 -6.65
C SER A 100 -6.79 -10.41 -7.36
N ALA A 101 -7.66 -10.36 -8.36
CA ALA A 101 -8.10 -9.11 -8.99
C ALA A 101 -9.27 -8.47 -8.26
N ASN A 102 -10.01 -9.21 -7.42
CA ASN A 102 -11.25 -8.77 -6.80
C ASN A 102 -11.02 -7.76 -5.67
N VAL A 103 -12.06 -6.99 -5.41
CA VAL A 103 -12.10 -6.02 -4.30
C VAL A 103 -11.84 -6.70 -2.97
N ALA A 104 -10.80 -6.28 -2.29
CA ALA A 104 -10.46 -6.65 -0.92
C ALA A 104 -9.33 -5.76 -0.41
N ASN A 105 -9.13 -5.75 0.90
CA ASN A 105 -7.99 -5.12 1.56
C ASN A 105 -6.90 -6.15 1.86
N GLY A 106 -5.65 -5.73 1.78
CA GLY A 106 -4.50 -6.55 2.18
C GLY A 106 -4.27 -7.78 1.30
N ILE A 107 -4.63 -7.73 0.02
CA ILE A 107 -4.38 -8.83 -0.91
C ILE A 107 -2.86 -9.01 -1.03
N ALA A 108 -2.39 -10.21 -0.71
CA ALA A 108 -0.98 -10.55 -0.84
C ALA A 108 -0.54 -10.58 -2.32
N MET A 109 0.73 -10.30 -2.53
CA MET A 109 1.33 -10.50 -3.86
C MET A 109 1.60 -11.99 -4.08
N SER A 110 1.16 -12.52 -5.22
CA SER A 110 1.58 -13.86 -5.69
C SER A 110 2.99 -13.82 -6.29
N ASN A 111 3.39 -12.67 -6.83
CA ASN A 111 4.73 -12.41 -7.34
C ASN A 111 5.03 -10.91 -7.24
N ASN A 112 6.15 -10.55 -6.63
CA ASN A 112 6.60 -9.15 -6.55
C ASN A 112 7.12 -8.60 -7.89
N GLY A 113 7.37 -9.47 -8.90
CA GLY A 113 7.84 -9.04 -10.22
C GLY A 113 9.11 -8.21 -10.14
N ASN A 114 9.05 -7.00 -10.71
CA ASN A 114 10.14 -6.02 -10.67
C ASN A 114 9.84 -4.79 -9.79
N LEU A 115 8.94 -4.94 -8.80
CA LEU A 115 8.72 -3.89 -7.79
C LEU A 115 10.04 -3.52 -7.10
N ALA A 116 10.38 -2.25 -7.09
CA ALA A 116 11.62 -1.74 -6.54
C ALA A 116 11.42 -0.40 -5.81
N LEU A 117 12.11 -0.25 -4.68
CA LEU A 117 12.19 1.01 -3.95
C LEU A 117 13.00 2.04 -4.74
N VAL A 118 12.59 3.29 -4.70
CA VAL A 118 13.26 4.43 -5.35
C VAL A 118 13.46 5.53 -4.33
N ASP A 119 14.60 6.20 -4.41
CA ASP A 119 14.96 7.30 -3.54
C ASP A 119 13.90 8.41 -3.56
N GLY A 120 13.63 8.94 -2.38
CA GLY A 120 12.89 10.16 -2.14
C GLY A 120 13.73 11.09 -1.29
N THR A 121 13.25 11.49 -0.10
CA THR A 121 14.10 12.15 0.90
C THR A 121 14.97 11.14 1.64
N GLY A 122 14.59 9.87 1.67
CA GLY A 122 15.38 8.74 2.13
C GLY A 122 16.11 8.06 0.97
N LEU A 123 17.15 7.28 1.29
CA LEU A 123 17.85 6.44 0.33
C LEU A 123 17.26 5.04 0.31
N ALA A 124 16.79 4.57 -0.83
CA ALA A 124 16.24 3.22 -1.01
C ALA A 124 17.24 2.12 -0.58
N SER A 125 18.53 2.37 -0.77
CA SER A 125 19.60 1.45 -0.35
C SER A 125 19.68 1.19 1.16
N ASN A 126 19.07 2.05 1.98
CA ASN A 126 18.98 1.86 3.43
C ASN A 126 17.83 0.91 3.83
N TYR A 127 17.02 0.51 2.88
CA TYR A 127 15.81 -0.27 3.11
C TYR A 127 15.78 -1.53 2.26
N SER A 128 15.03 -2.52 2.69
CA SER A 128 14.70 -3.72 1.92
C SER A 128 13.19 -3.91 1.88
N LEU A 129 12.63 -4.22 0.72
CA LEU A 129 11.21 -4.54 0.59
C LEU A 129 10.98 -5.96 1.14
N ASN A 130 10.29 -6.05 2.28
CA ASN A 130 9.99 -7.32 2.96
C ASN A 130 8.70 -7.95 2.44
N SER A 131 7.61 -7.17 2.41
CA SER A 131 6.33 -7.62 1.89
C SER A 131 5.60 -6.49 1.15
N THR A 132 4.71 -6.87 0.25
CA THR A 132 3.81 -5.94 -0.44
C THR A 132 2.41 -6.52 -0.43
N VAL A 133 1.44 -5.68 -0.13
CA VAL A 133 0.01 -5.97 -0.26
C VAL A 133 -0.65 -4.90 -1.12
N ILE A 134 -1.83 -5.22 -1.67
CA ILE A 134 -2.64 -4.24 -2.40
C ILE A 134 -4.07 -4.21 -1.86
N ASN A 135 -4.60 -3.01 -1.71
CA ASN A 135 -6.00 -2.75 -1.47
C ASN A 135 -6.68 -2.44 -2.81
N ILE A 136 -7.69 -3.21 -3.15
CA ILE A 136 -8.51 -2.97 -4.34
C ILE A 136 -9.87 -2.47 -3.87
N THR A 137 -10.22 -1.25 -4.25
CA THR A 137 -11.50 -0.63 -3.91
C THR A 137 -12.53 -0.85 -5.02
N GLN A 138 -13.80 -0.76 -4.67
CA GLN A 138 -14.89 -0.91 -5.64
C GLN A 138 -14.79 0.12 -6.76
N ARG A 139 -15.15 -0.31 -7.97
CA ARG A 139 -15.31 0.56 -9.13
C ARG A 139 -16.68 1.20 -9.11
N VAL A 140 -16.70 2.52 -9.20
CA VAL A 140 -17.95 3.29 -9.22
C VAL A 140 -18.62 3.14 -10.59
N LEU A 141 -19.87 2.73 -10.59
CA LEU A 141 -20.71 2.66 -11.79
C LEU A 141 -21.41 3.99 -12.02
N ASN A 142 -21.59 4.33 -13.29
CA ASN A 142 -22.47 5.40 -13.71
C ASN A 142 -23.78 4.81 -14.22
N SER A 143 -24.85 5.61 -14.13
CA SER A 143 -26.18 5.21 -14.58
C SER A 143 -26.76 6.24 -15.55
N SER A 144 -27.44 5.76 -16.57
CA SER A 144 -28.18 6.57 -17.52
C SER A 144 -29.41 5.79 -17.98
N GLY A 145 -30.36 6.45 -18.61
CA GLY A 145 -31.53 5.73 -19.11
C GLY A 145 -32.59 6.63 -19.67
N SER A 146 -33.72 6.04 -20.02
CA SER A 146 -34.89 6.75 -20.52
C SER A 146 -36.17 5.98 -20.19
N LYS A 147 -37.23 6.71 -19.91
CA LYS A 147 -38.55 6.12 -19.70
C LYS A 147 -39.59 6.96 -20.45
N THR A 148 -40.69 6.35 -20.81
CA THR A 148 -41.87 7.07 -21.35
C THR A 148 -42.58 7.77 -20.19
N TYR A 149 -43.15 8.95 -20.46
CA TYR A 149 -43.94 9.68 -19.46
C TYR A 149 -45.12 8.83 -18.93
N ASP A 150 -45.16 8.69 -17.61
CA ASP A 150 -46.14 7.89 -16.86
C ASP A 150 -46.66 8.59 -15.60
N ALA A 151 -46.48 9.92 -15.54
CA ALA A 151 -46.90 10.80 -14.45
C ALA A 151 -46.28 10.48 -13.06
N ASN A 152 -45.15 9.73 -13.00
CA ASN A 152 -44.45 9.47 -11.75
C ASN A 152 -42.93 9.70 -11.86
N THR A 153 -42.25 9.77 -10.74
CA THR A 153 -40.79 9.95 -10.64
C THR A 153 -39.98 8.66 -10.54
N ASN A 154 -40.61 7.51 -10.59
CA ASN A 154 -39.92 6.23 -10.51
C ASN A 154 -39.26 5.91 -11.86
N ALA A 155 -38.01 5.47 -11.81
CA ALA A 155 -37.27 4.86 -12.91
C ALA A 155 -37.01 3.40 -12.57
N LEU A 156 -37.59 2.50 -13.34
CA LEU A 156 -37.42 1.06 -13.13
C LEU A 156 -36.01 0.63 -13.56
N ALA A 157 -35.47 -0.41 -12.99
CA ALA A 157 -34.18 -0.95 -13.40
C ALA A 157 -34.12 -1.22 -14.92
N ALA A 158 -35.23 -1.63 -15.54
CA ALA A 158 -35.30 -1.85 -16.98
C ALA A 158 -35.10 -0.58 -17.82
N ASP A 159 -35.35 0.61 -17.27
CA ASP A 159 -35.17 1.91 -17.91
C ASP A 159 -33.72 2.42 -17.73
N ILE A 160 -32.89 1.72 -16.92
CA ILE A 160 -31.56 2.17 -16.51
C ILE A 160 -30.50 1.29 -17.17
N THR A 161 -29.46 1.91 -17.66
CA THR A 161 -28.24 1.27 -18.16
C THR A 161 -27.09 1.63 -17.23
N LEU A 162 -26.36 0.62 -16.76
CA LEU A 162 -25.13 0.81 -16.01
C LEU A 162 -23.93 0.90 -16.96
N SER A 163 -23.03 1.81 -16.66
CA SER A 163 -21.79 2.02 -17.43
C SER A 163 -20.57 2.11 -16.50
N ASN A 164 -19.38 2.25 -17.07
CA ASN A 164 -18.10 2.19 -16.37
C ASN A 164 -17.77 0.79 -15.81
N LEU A 165 -18.35 -0.27 -16.36
CA LEU A 165 -17.94 -1.65 -16.10
C LEU A 165 -16.56 -1.93 -16.72
N VAL A 166 -15.84 -2.90 -16.17
CA VAL A 166 -14.62 -3.44 -16.81
C VAL A 166 -15.02 -4.12 -18.12
N SER A 167 -14.19 -3.98 -19.15
CA SER A 167 -14.50 -4.50 -20.49
C SER A 167 -14.79 -6.01 -20.46
N GLY A 168 -15.92 -6.40 -21.05
CA GLY A 168 -16.37 -7.79 -21.07
C GLY A 168 -17.19 -8.22 -19.85
N GLU A 169 -17.27 -7.40 -18.79
CA GLU A 169 -18.14 -7.68 -17.65
C GLU A 169 -19.53 -7.08 -17.81
N THR A 170 -20.51 -7.76 -17.26
CA THR A 170 -21.90 -7.31 -17.15
C THR A 170 -22.42 -7.65 -15.76
N LEU A 171 -23.38 -6.86 -15.28
CA LEU A 171 -24.09 -7.09 -14.01
C LEU A 171 -25.59 -7.14 -14.27
N ASN A 172 -26.29 -7.96 -13.49
CA ASN A 172 -27.73 -7.85 -13.36
C ASN A 172 -28.04 -6.71 -12.38
N HIS A 173 -29.16 -6.02 -12.60
CA HIS A 173 -29.66 -5.04 -11.65
C HIS A 173 -31.17 -5.06 -11.60
N SER A 174 -31.74 -4.67 -10.46
CA SER A 174 -33.18 -4.72 -10.19
C SER A 174 -33.57 -3.59 -9.25
N GLY A 175 -34.86 -3.34 -9.13
CA GLY A 175 -35.41 -2.32 -8.24
C GLY A 175 -35.84 -1.05 -8.94
N THR A 176 -35.92 0.03 -8.20
CA THR A 176 -36.48 1.33 -8.68
C THR A 176 -35.63 2.48 -8.15
N ALA A 177 -35.22 3.35 -9.06
CA ALA A 177 -34.59 4.63 -8.75
C ALA A 177 -35.62 5.77 -8.79
N THR A 178 -35.18 6.96 -8.39
CA THR A 178 -36.02 8.17 -8.43
C THR A 178 -35.35 9.24 -9.28
N ILE A 179 -36.14 9.93 -10.14
CA ILE A 179 -35.73 11.10 -10.94
C ILE A 179 -36.32 12.37 -10.35
N GLY A 180 -35.72 13.52 -10.70
CA GLY A 180 -36.07 14.81 -10.11
C GLY A 180 -37.46 15.35 -10.45
N SER A 181 -38.14 14.83 -11.49
CA SER A 181 -39.48 15.30 -11.91
C SER A 181 -40.23 14.23 -12.70
N ALA A 182 -41.54 14.22 -12.57
CA ALA A 182 -42.44 13.38 -13.37
C ALA A 182 -42.69 13.91 -14.78
N ASN A 183 -42.39 15.18 -15.08
CA ASN A 183 -42.65 15.80 -16.39
C ASN A 183 -41.62 15.30 -17.43
N ALA A 184 -41.99 15.40 -18.71
CA ALA A 184 -41.05 15.14 -19.79
C ALA A 184 -39.86 16.12 -19.75
N GLY A 185 -38.64 15.62 -19.85
CA GLY A 185 -37.40 16.41 -19.77
C GLY A 185 -36.18 15.52 -19.49
N SER A 186 -35.01 16.16 -19.36
CA SER A 186 -33.78 15.51 -18.94
C SER A 186 -33.54 15.76 -17.46
N TYR A 187 -33.37 14.70 -16.69
CA TYR A 187 -33.21 14.77 -15.24
C TYR A 187 -32.08 13.89 -14.79
N THR A 188 -31.44 14.26 -13.68
CA THR A 188 -30.53 13.37 -12.99
C THR A 188 -31.31 12.29 -12.24
N ILE A 189 -30.75 11.09 -12.16
CA ILE A 189 -31.24 10.07 -11.24
C ILE A 189 -30.87 10.53 -9.84
N SER A 190 -31.84 11.02 -9.07
CA SER A 190 -31.59 11.66 -7.77
C SER A 190 -31.36 10.67 -6.65
N ASN A 191 -31.82 9.42 -6.81
CA ASN A 191 -31.66 8.39 -5.78
C ASN A 191 -31.59 6.99 -6.41
N LEU A 192 -30.45 6.33 -6.20
CA LEU A 192 -30.19 4.95 -6.64
C LEU A 192 -30.30 3.91 -5.50
N THR A 193 -30.68 4.32 -4.28
CA THR A 193 -30.70 3.39 -3.12
C THR A 193 -31.68 2.23 -3.27
N GLY A 194 -32.68 2.38 -4.14
CA GLY A 194 -33.63 1.31 -4.48
C GLY A 194 -33.14 0.36 -5.58
N ILE A 195 -31.97 0.63 -6.20
CA ILE A 195 -31.36 -0.26 -7.19
C ILE A 195 -30.37 -1.20 -6.48
N THR A 196 -30.50 -2.48 -6.76
CA THR A 196 -29.55 -3.51 -6.34
C THR A 196 -28.83 -4.07 -7.56
N ILE A 197 -27.53 -4.33 -7.42
CA ILE A 197 -26.70 -5.00 -8.42
C ILE A 197 -26.44 -6.45 -7.98
N ALA A 198 -26.38 -7.35 -8.93
CA ALA A 198 -26.12 -8.76 -8.73
C ALA A 198 -25.15 -9.30 -9.79
N ASP A 199 -24.51 -10.41 -9.48
CA ASP A 199 -23.51 -11.03 -10.35
C ASP A 199 -24.12 -11.44 -11.71
N ASN A 200 -23.29 -11.32 -12.75
CA ASN A 200 -23.51 -11.89 -14.07
C ASN A 200 -22.15 -12.32 -14.64
N ALA A 201 -21.68 -11.75 -15.74
CA ALA A 201 -20.31 -11.97 -16.19
C ALA A 201 -19.25 -11.29 -15.31
N GLY A 202 -19.65 -10.29 -14.49
CA GLY A 202 -18.84 -9.66 -13.45
C GLY A 202 -19.38 -9.96 -12.05
N LEU A 203 -18.57 -9.75 -11.03
CA LEU A 203 -18.96 -9.85 -9.63
C LEU A 203 -19.46 -8.50 -9.12
N ALA A 204 -20.70 -8.43 -8.64
CA ALA A 204 -21.29 -7.21 -8.09
C ALA A 204 -20.49 -6.61 -6.93
N SER A 205 -19.83 -7.46 -6.13
CA SER A 205 -18.97 -7.03 -5.03
C SER A 205 -17.79 -6.16 -5.45
N ASN A 206 -17.40 -6.20 -6.73
CA ASN A 206 -16.33 -5.37 -7.29
C ASN A 206 -16.79 -3.95 -7.66
N TYR A 207 -18.08 -3.67 -7.54
CA TYR A 207 -18.70 -2.43 -7.99
C TYR A 207 -19.53 -1.75 -6.92
N THR A 208 -19.78 -0.46 -7.10
CA THR A 208 -20.69 0.33 -6.28
C THR A 208 -21.45 1.35 -7.13
N LEU A 209 -22.68 1.64 -6.73
CA LEU A 209 -23.49 2.73 -7.27
C LEU A 209 -23.26 4.05 -6.51
N THR A 210 -22.66 3.98 -5.32
CA THR A 210 -22.41 5.18 -4.49
C THR A 210 -21.32 6.04 -5.11
N GLY A 211 -21.66 7.33 -5.36
CA GLY A 211 -20.75 8.30 -5.96
C GLY A 211 -20.71 8.28 -7.49
N GLY A 212 -21.55 7.45 -8.15
CA GLY A 212 -21.76 7.48 -9.60
C GLY A 212 -22.60 8.67 -10.06
N THR A 213 -22.53 8.97 -11.36
CA THR A 213 -23.33 10.01 -12.03
C THR A 213 -24.30 9.38 -13.02
#